data_08aefad7e3cd7c58517486b4718224f6
#
_entry.id   08aefad7e3cd7c58517486b4718224f6
#
_cell.length_a   1.000
_cell.length_b   1.000
_cell.length_c   1.000
_cell.angle_alpha   90.00
_cell.angle_beta   90.00
_cell.angle_gamma   90.00
#
_symmetry.space_group_name_H-M   'P 1'
#
loop_
_entity.id
_entity.type
_entity.pdbx_description
1 polymer ?
#
loop_
_entity_poly.entity_id
_entity_poly.type
_entity_poly.pdbx_seq_one_letter_code
_entity_poly.pdbx_strand_id
1 'polypeptide(L)'
;DPVAPAVAAPPEPPAAVVAPLSVADEPPTPERAPEPDSFARDLPRVMAVANQKGGVGKTTTAVNLGACLADIGYRVLVIDLDPQGNASTGLGINIRDLQGSMYDVILHDLPIEDCVEATSVKNLFCAPSSLDLAGAEIELVPAFSRELRLKRALSEVHDDYDFVLIDCPP
;
A
#
# COMPACT_ATOMS: atom_id res chain seq x y z
N ASP A 1 64.18 17.66 42.33
CA ASP A 1 62.97 17.63 41.50
C ASP A 1 61.75 17.44 42.39
N PRO A 2 60.77 18.36 42.34
CA PRO A 2 59.58 18.27 43.19
C PRO A 2 58.56 17.33 42.54
N VAL A 3 58.09 16.36 43.35
CA VAL A 3 57.04 15.46 43.04
C VAL A 3 55.68 16.25 42.97
N ALA A 4 54.99 16.20 41.86
CA ALA A 4 53.70 16.82 41.67
C ALA A 4 52.62 16.08 42.54
N PRO A 5 51.66 16.78 43.14
CA PRO A 5 50.58 16.16 43.94
C PRO A 5 49.60 15.41 43.01
N ALA A 6 49.23 14.21 43.44
CA ALA A 6 48.19 13.40 42.84
C ALA A 6 46.85 14.08 42.87
N VAL A 7 46.23 14.26 41.69
CA VAL A 7 44.86 14.77 41.53
C VAL A 7 43.93 13.63 41.93
N ALA A 8 43.10 13.85 42.95
CA ALA A 8 42.07 12.94 43.36
C ALA A 8 41.00 12.81 42.28
N ALA A 9 40.58 11.58 41.98
CA ALA A 9 39.49 11.29 41.09
C ALA A 9 38.16 11.82 41.63
N PRO A 10 37.27 12.31 40.77
CA PRO A 10 35.94 12.79 41.20
C PRO A 10 35.07 11.60 41.71
N PRO A 11 34.19 11.85 42.68
CA PRO A 11 33.36 10.83 43.24
C PRO A 11 32.37 10.27 42.17
N GLU A 12 32.19 8.97 42.19
CA GLU A 12 31.20 8.31 41.33
C GLU A 12 29.77 8.80 41.67
N PRO A 13 28.93 9.01 40.65
CA PRO A 13 27.52 9.37 40.91
C PRO A 13 26.79 8.19 41.54
N PRO A 14 25.82 8.47 42.44
CA PRO A 14 25.06 7.42 43.14
C PRO A 14 24.30 6.56 42.13
N ALA A 15 24.36 5.25 42.33
CA ALA A 15 23.66 4.27 41.54
C ALA A 15 22.15 4.60 41.53
N ALA A 16 21.59 4.84 40.33
CA ALA A 16 20.17 5.02 40.18
C ALA A 16 19.45 3.72 40.56
N VAL A 17 18.68 3.77 41.63
CA VAL A 17 17.76 2.69 42.02
C VAL A 17 16.64 2.68 40.97
N VAL A 18 16.76 1.77 40.01
CA VAL A 18 15.69 1.50 39.05
C VAL A 18 14.61 0.73 39.81
N ALA A 19 13.51 1.39 40.12
CA ALA A 19 12.32 0.72 40.61
C ALA A 19 11.86 -0.33 39.59
N PRO A 20 11.42 -1.51 39.99
CA PRO A 20 10.89 -2.51 39.08
C PRO A 20 9.67 -1.90 38.38
N LEU A 21 9.70 -1.85 37.05
CA LEU A 21 8.54 -1.52 36.23
C LEU A 21 7.44 -2.54 36.58
N SER A 22 6.35 -2.04 37.13
CA SER A 22 5.14 -2.81 37.33
C SER A 22 4.70 -3.38 35.95
N VAL A 23 4.73 -4.71 35.86
CA VAL A 23 4.14 -5.44 34.74
C VAL A 23 2.63 -5.40 34.93
N ALA A 24 2.01 -4.32 34.54
CA ALA A 24 0.57 -4.21 34.47
C ALA A 24 0.25 -3.15 33.42
N ASP A 25 0.31 -3.58 32.19
CA ASP A 25 -0.54 -3.11 31.09
C ASP A 25 -0.13 -3.95 29.87
N GLU A 26 -0.68 -5.17 29.82
CA GLU A 26 -0.82 -5.82 28.51
C GLU A 26 -1.58 -4.82 27.63
N PRO A 27 -1.06 -4.51 26.42
CA PRO A 27 -1.82 -3.69 25.50
C PRO A 27 -3.19 -4.36 25.30
N PRO A 28 -4.29 -3.61 25.28
CA PRO A 28 -5.60 -4.19 25.11
C PRO A 28 -5.56 -5.05 23.86
N THR A 29 -5.94 -6.32 24.00
CA THR A 29 -6.11 -7.23 22.89
C THR A 29 -6.99 -6.48 21.88
N PRO A 30 -6.56 -6.33 20.61
CA PRO A 30 -7.38 -5.62 19.64
C PRO A 30 -8.74 -6.30 19.62
N GLU A 31 -9.76 -5.57 20.02
CA GLU A 31 -11.13 -6.04 20.03
C GLU A 31 -11.44 -6.45 18.59
N ARG A 32 -11.74 -7.74 18.39
CA ARG A 32 -12.05 -8.30 17.07
C ARG A 32 -13.09 -7.39 16.45
N ALA A 33 -12.80 -6.89 15.25
CA ALA A 33 -13.74 -6.07 14.49
C ALA A 33 -15.13 -6.74 14.53
N PRO A 34 -16.22 -5.99 14.76
CA PRO A 34 -17.55 -6.56 14.84
C PRO A 34 -17.82 -7.39 13.60
N GLU A 35 -18.41 -8.57 13.82
CA GLU A 35 -18.85 -9.46 12.75
C GLU A 35 -19.66 -8.64 11.72
N PRO A 36 -19.49 -8.87 10.40
CA PRO A 36 -20.00 -7.98 9.34
C PRO A 36 -21.52 -7.77 9.30
N ASP A 37 -22.28 -8.45 10.14
CA ASP A 37 -23.76 -8.45 10.09
C ASP A 37 -24.47 -7.26 10.78
N SER A 38 -23.76 -6.38 11.50
CA SER A 38 -24.47 -5.34 12.27
C SER A 38 -24.52 -3.95 11.64
N PHE A 39 -23.72 -3.67 10.59
CA PHE A 39 -23.72 -2.40 9.86
C PHE A 39 -23.48 -2.61 8.36
N ALA A 40 -24.36 -3.37 7.71
CA ALA A 40 -24.35 -3.53 6.25
C ALA A 40 -24.77 -2.21 5.56
N ARG A 41 -23.91 -1.20 5.61
CA ARG A 41 -23.80 -0.25 4.52
C ARG A 41 -22.93 -0.92 3.48
N ASP A 42 -23.45 -1.05 2.25
CA ASP A 42 -22.62 -1.43 1.12
C ASP A 42 -21.47 -0.42 1.02
N LEU A 43 -20.32 -0.78 1.60
CA LEU A 43 -19.12 0.03 1.47
C LEU A 43 -18.68 -0.01 0.00
N PRO A 44 -18.28 1.12 -0.57
CA PRO A 44 -17.74 1.11 -1.92
C PRO A 44 -16.53 0.18 -1.95
N ARG A 45 -16.65 -0.94 -2.65
CA ARG A 45 -15.55 -1.92 -2.78
C ARG A 45 -14.42 -1.40 -3.65
N VAL A 46 -14.72 -0.48 -4.59
CA VAL A 46 -13.74 0.14 -5.48
C VAL A 46 -13.60 1.62 -5.15
N MET A 47 -12.38 2.05 -4.84
CA MET A 47 -12.07 3.43 -4.44
C MET A 47 -10.88 3.96 -5.23
N ALA A 48 -11.05 5.11 -5.91
CA ALA A 48 -9.95 5.80 -6.58
C ALA A 48 -9.37 6.90 -5.69
N VAL A 49 -8.04 6.91 -5.55
CA VAL A 49 -7.28 7.96 -4.86
C VAL A 49 -6.73 8.92 -5.91
N ALA A 50 -7.44 10.01 -6.14
CA ALA A 50 -7.14 10.95 -7.21
C ALA A 50 -7.00 12.38 -6.70
N ASN A 51 -6.05 13.13 -7.25
CA ASN A 51 -5.89 14.57 -7.05
C ASN A 51 -5.01 15.12 -8.18
N GLN A 52 -5.41 16.25 -8.76
CA GLN A 52 -4.67 16.90 -9.86
C GLN A 52 -3.29 17.42 -9.43
N LYS A 53 -3.07 17.66 -8.14
CA LYS A 53 -1.78 18.14 -7.63
C LYS A 53 -0.84 16.98 -7.34
N GLY A 54 0.37 17.03 -7.90
CA GLY A 54 1.45 16.09 -7.58
C GLY A 54 1.94 16.25 -6.13
N GLY A 55 2.48 15.18 -5.55
CA GLY A 55 3.13 15.22 -4.23
C GLY A 55 2.20 15.41 -3.02
N VAL A 56 0.88 15.23 -3.16
CA VAL A 56 -0.08 15.40 -2.06
C VAL A 56 -0.36 14.11 -1.28
N GLY A 57 0.37 13.04 -1.54
CA GLY A 57 0.26 11.78 -0.80
C GLY A 57 -0.77 10.79 -1.33
N LYS A 58 -1.20 10.86 -2.60
CA LYS A 58 -2.13 9.89 -3.22
C LYS A 58 -1.64 8.45 -3.05
N THR A 59 -0.48 8.15 -3.61
CA THR A 59 0.17 6.85 -3.53
C THR A 59 0.37 6.38 -2.09
N THR A 60 0.86 7.27 -1.23
CA THR A 60 1.03 6.98 0.20
C THR A 60 -0.31 6.60 0.84
N THR A 61 -1.39 7.30 0.49
CA THR A 61 -2.73 6.99 1.00
C THR A 61 -3.22 5.64 0.48
N ALA A 62 -3.12 5.37 -0.82
CA ALA A 62 -3.56 4.11 -1.42
C ALA A 62 -2.82 2.91 -0.80
N VAL A 63 -1.48 2.98 -0.73
CA VAL A 63 -0.65 1.90 -0.20
C VAL A 63 -0.91 1.65 1.29
N ASN A 64 -0.91 2.70 2.12
CA ASN A 64 -1.11 2.52 3.56
C ASN A 64 -2.54 2.12 3.91
N LEU A 65 -3.55 2.68 3.24
CA LEU A 65 -4.94 2.25 3.44
C LEU A 65 -5.09 0.77 3.05
N GLY A 66 -4.53 0.35 1.91
CA GLY A 66 -4.52 -1.05 1.49
C GLY A 66 -3.86 -1.96 2.52
N ALA A 67 -2.70 -1.58 3.03
CA ALA A 67 -1.99 -2.35 4.05
C ALA A 67 -2.79 -2.45 5.37
N CYS A 68 -3.40 -1.36 5.83
CA CYS A 68 -4.23 -1.36 7.04
C CYS A 68 -5.47 -2.25 6.88
N LEU A 69 -6.16 -2.19 5.73
CA LEU A 69 -7.31 -3.05 5.47
C LEU A 69 -6.91 -4.53 5.40
N ALA A 70 -5.76 -4.83 4.78
CA ALA A 70 -5.24 -6.19 4.71
C ALA A 70 -4.82 -6.74 6.08
N ASP A 71 -4.24 -5.90 6.94
CA ASP A 71 -3.83 -6.25 8.31
C ASP A 71 -5.03 -6.65 9.19
N ILE A 72 -6.16 -6.00 9.02
CA ILE A 72 -7.41 -6.36 9.72
C ILE A 72 -8.19 -7.51 9.07
N GLY A 73 -7.62 -8.13 8.01
CA GLY A 73 -8.09 -9.40 7.45
C GLY A 73 -8.84 -9.31 6.13
N TYR A 74 -9.05 -8.13 5.55
CA TYR A 74 -9.66 -7.99 4.23
C TYR A 74 -8.69 -8.39 3.11
N ARG A 75 -9.24 -8.95 2.03
CA ARG A 75 -8.49 -9.21 0.80
C ARG A 75 -8.51 -7.96 -0.08
N VAL A 76 -7.35 -7.34 -0.27
CA VAL A 76 -7.23 -6.02 -0.91
C VAL A 76 -6.38 -6.08 -2.17
N LEU A 77 -6.87 -5.46 -3.24
CA LEU A 77 -6.12 -5.22 -4.47
C LEU A 77 -5.79 -3.73 -4.59
N VAL A 78 -4.53 -3.39 -4.75
CA VAL A 78 -4.08 -2.04 -5.14
C VAL A 78 -3.79 -2.07 -6.64
N ILE A 79 -4.41 -1.16 -7.39
CA ILE A 79 -4.17 -0.98 -8.83
C ILE A 79 -3.36 0.30 -9.00
N ASP A 80 -2.17 0.17 -9.57
CA ASP A 80 -1.28 1.29 -9.85
C ASP A 80 -1.49 1.78 -11.30
N LEU A 81 -2.02 2.97 -11.47
CA LEU A 81 -2.22 3.61 -12.78
C LEU A 81 -1.23 4.75 -13.04
N ASP A 82 -0.31 5.04 -12.10
CA ASP A 82 0.73 6.02 -12.34
C ASP A 82 1.89 5.36 -13.11
N PRO A 83 2.27 5.85 -14.30
CA PRO A 83 3.41 5.32 -15.05
C PRO A 83 4.73 5.29 -14.27
N GLN A 84 4.84 6.11 -13.21
CA GLN A 84 6.03 6.09 -12.33
C GLN A 84 6.13 4.83 -11.46
N GLY A 85 5.05 4.06 -11.31
CA GLY A 85 5.04 2.79 -10.58
C GLY A 85 5.36 2.92 -9.09
N ASN A 86 5.01 4.07 -8.49
CA ASN A 86 5.37 4.35 -7.10
C ASN A 86 4.61 3.46 -6.11
N ALA A 87 3.34 3.12 -6.38
CA ALA A 87 2.58 2.19 -5.55
C ALA A 87 3.16 0.77 -5.69
N SER A 88 3.41 0.33 -6.91
CA SER A 88 4.03 -0.98 -7.20
C SER A 88 5.35 -1.16 -6.49
N THR A 89 6.27 -0.19 -6.65
CA THR A 89 7.58 -0.20 -5.99
C THR A 89 7.46 -0.12 -4.47
N GLY A 90 6.55 0.71 -3.96
CA GLY A 90 6.27 0.86 -2.53
C GLY A 90 5.74 -0.42 -1.88
N LEU A 91 5.08 -1.27 -2.64
CA LEU A 91 4.61 -2.61 -2.24
C LEU A 91 5.65 -3.72 -2.47
N GLY A 92 6.86 -3.36 -2.91
CA GLY A 92 7.98 -4.29 -3.09
C GLY A 92 7.98 -5.03 -4.43
N ILE A 93 7.18 -4.60 -5.41
CA ILE A 93 7.11 -5.23 -6.73
C ILE A 93 8.18 -4.66 -7.64
N ASN A 94 8.92 -5.55 -8.30
CA ASN A 94 9.92 -5.16 -9.28
C ASN A 94 9.28 -4.94 -10.65
N ILE A 95 9.00 -3.67 -10.99
CA ILE A 95 8.33 -3.29 -12.25
C ILE A 95 9.13 -3.61 -13.52
N ARG A 96 10.38 -4.12 -13.40
CA ARG A 96 11.22 -4.50 -14.54
C ARG A 96 11.08 -5.96 -14.95
N ASP A 97 10.54 -6.79 -14.07
CA ASP A 97 10.45 -8.25 -14.24
C ASP A 97 9.00 -8.75 -14.33
N LEU A 98 8.06 -7.86 -14.70
CA LEU A 98 6.64 -8.17 -14.78
C LEU A 98 6.32 -9.08 -15.96
N GLN A 99 5.38 -10.01 -15.75
CA GLN A 99 4.77 -10.81 -16.84
C GLN A 99 3.66 -10.02 -17.57
N GLY A 100 3.04 -9.08 -16.89
CA GLY A 100 2.01 -8.18 -17.39
C GLY A 100 1.87 -6.97 -16.47
N SER A 101 1.20 -5.94 -16.95
CA SER A 101 0.99 -4.69 -16.22
C SER A 101 -0.37 -4.09 -16.53
N MET A 102 -0.75 -3.03 -15.84
CA MET A 102 -1.98 -2.29 -16.16
C MET A 102 -1.99 -1.68 -17.57
N TYR A 103 -0.81 -1.49 -18.19
CA TYR A 103 -0.73 -1.13 -19.60
C TYR A 103 -1.33 -2.25 -20.48
N ASP A 104 -0.94 -3.49 -20.24
CA ASP A 104 -1.41 -4.66 -21.00
C ASP A 104 -2.91 -4.90 -20.79
N VAL A 105 -3.37 -4.72 -19.55
CA VAL A 105 -4.81 -4.81 -19.20
C VAL A 105 -5.63 -3.78 -19.99
N ILE A 106 -5.16 -2.54 -20.02
CA ILE A 106 -5.93 -1.43 -20.62
C ILE A 106 -5.81 -1.42 -22.16
N LEU A 107 -4.65 -1.73 -22.74
CA LEU A 107 -4.38 -1.64 -24.17
C LEU A 107 -4.62 -2.94 -24.93
N HIS A 108 -4.27 -4.07 -24.30
CA HIS A 108 -4.22 -5.37 -24.94
C HIS A 108 -5.28 -6.35 -24.43
N ASP A 109 -6.22 -5.86 -23.61
CA ASP A 109 -7.28 -6.68 -23.01
C ASP A 109 -6.75 -7.93 -22.26
N LEU A 110 -5.54 -7.81 -21.64
CA LEU A 110 -5.01 -8.85 -20.73
C LEU A 110 -5.95 -8.96 -19.53
N PRO A 111 -6.36 -10.17 -19.11
CA PRO A 111 -7.08 -10.34 -17.85
C PRO A 111 -6.29 -9.75 -16.68
N ILE A 112 -6.94 -8.97 -15.83
CA ILE A 112 -6.24 -8.28 -14.74
C ILE A 112 -5.61 -9.27 -13.75
N GLU A 113 -6.20 -10.44 -13.58
CA GLU A 113 -5.70 -11.54 -12.75
C GLU A 113 -4.32 -12.04 -13.20
N ASP A 114 -4.02 -11.97 -14.51
CA ASP A 114 -2.74 -12.41 -15.06
C ASP A 114 -1.59 -11.42 -14.76
N CYS A 115 -1.89 -10.20 -14.34
CA CYS A 115 -0.87 -9.23 -13.93
C CYS A 115 -0.83 -8.98 -12.42
N VAL A 116 -1.74 -9.59 -11.63
CA VAL A 116 -1.76 -9.38 -10.17
C VAL A 116 -0.60 -10.08 -9.50
N GLU A 117 0.16 -9.32 -8.74
CA GLU A 117 1.30 -9.78 -7.93
C GLU A 117 0.96 -9.81 -6.44
N ALA A 118 1.41 -10.85 -5.74
CA ALA A 118 1.34 -10.90 -4.29
C ALA A 118 2.40 -9.99 -3.66
N THR A 119 2.03 -9.25 -2.62
CA THR A 119 2.98 -8.44 -1.87
C THR A 119 3.55 -9.17 -0.65
N SER A 120 4.50 -8.56 0.05
CA SER A 120 5.00 -9.08 1.33
C SER A 120 3.97 -9.00 2.46
N VAL A 121 2.90 -8.21 2.28
CA VAL A 121 1.82 -8.06 3.25
C VAL A 121 0.74 -9.10 2.95
N LYS A 122 0.40 -9.91 3.94
CA LYS A 122 -0.66 -10.92 3.79
C LYS A 122 -1.97 -10.26 3.37
N ASN A 123 -2.71 -10.88 2.45
CA ASN A 123 -3.98 -10.41 1.90
C ASN A 123 -3.90 -9.12 1.06
N LEU A 124 -2.72 -8.57 0.82
CA LEU A 124 -2.52 -7.41 -0.03
C LEU A 124 -1.88 -7.82 -1.36
N PHE A 125 -2.53 -7.44 -2.45
CA PHE A 125 -2.12 -7.72 -3.82
C PHE A 125 -1.98 -6.41 -4.58
N CYS A 126 -1.23 -6.44 -5.68
CA CYS A 126 -1.06 -5.28 -6.54
C CYS A 126 -1.15 -5.68 -8.02
N ALA A 127 -1.93 -4.93 -8.79
CA ALA A 127 -1.86 -4.90 -10.24
C ALA A 127 -0.90 -3.76 -10.62
N PRO A 128 0.32 -4.08 -11.07
CA PRO A 128 1.39 -3.11 -11.19
C PRO A 128 1.27 -2.23 -12.43
N SER A 129 1.81 -1.03 -12.32
CA SER A 129 2.04 -0.12 -13.44
C SER A 129 3.29 -0.50 -14.22
N SER A 130 3.40 0.06 -15.44
CA SER A 130 4.63 0.09 -16.21
C SER A 130 4.87 1.47 -16.83
N LEU A 131 6.11 1.74 -17.25
CA LEU A 131 6.45 3.00 -17.92
C LEU A 131 5.68 3.20 -19.24
N ASP A 132 5.26 2.12 -19.87
CA ASP A 132 4.50 2.16 -21.14
C ASP A 132 3.13 2.80 -20.95
N LEU A 133 2.57 2.81 -19.73
CA LEU A 133 1.33 3.51 -19.39
C LEU A 133 1.39 5.02 -19.70
N ALA A 134 2.58 5.61 -19.75
CA ALA A 134 2.74 7.02 -20.13
C ALA A 134 2.29 7.29 -21.59
N GLY A 135 2.36 6.28 -22.47
CA GLY A 135 1.88 6.35 -23.85
C GLY A 135 0.40 5.98 -24.01
N ALA A 136 -0.17 5.32 -23.03
CA ALA A 136 -1.51 4.74 -23.11
C ALA A 136 -2.61 5.76 -23.43
N GLU A 137 -2.53 6.98 -22.93
CA GLU A 137 -3.51 8.03 -23.24
C GLU A 137 -3.58 8.32 -24.74
N ILE A 138 -2.43 8.38 -25.42
CA ILE A 138 -2.35 8.65 -26.87
C ILE A 138 -2.85 7.42 -27.64
N GLU A 139 -2.44 6.24 -27.25
CA GLU A 139 -2.82 4.98 -27.89
C GLU A 139 -4.31 4.67 -27.74
N LEU A 140 -4.93 5.12 -26.64
CA LEU A 140 -6.36 4.98 -26.40
C LEU A 140 -7.23 5.95 -27.22
N VAL A 141 -6.66 7.03 -27.79
CA VAL A 141 -7.46 8.02 -28.57
C VAL A 141 -8.32 7.36 -29.63
N PRO A 142 -7.80 6.47 -30.51
CA PRO A 142 -8.60 5.79 -31.52
C PRO A 142 -9.40 4.61 -31.00
N ALA A 143 -9.20 4.19 -29.75
CA ALA A 143 -9.83 2.99 -29.21
C ALA A 143 -11.31 3.22 -28.92
N PHE A 144 -12.14 2.30 -29.40
CA PHE A 144 -13.58 2.33 -29.11
C PHE A 144 -13.85 2.01 -27.63
N SER A 145 -14.75 2.79 -27.01
CA SER A 145 -15.15 2.59 -25.58
C SER A 145 -13.98 2.57 -24.60
N ARG A 146 -12.96 3.39 -24.86
CA ARG A 146 -11.75 3.49 -24.02
C ARG A 146 -12.08 3.76 -22.53
N GLU A 147 -13.12 4.53 -22.29
CA GLU A 147 -13.60 4.89 -20.94
C GLU A 147 -14.17 3.70 -20.14
N LEU A 148 -14.46 2.58 -20.82
CA LEU A 148 -15.01 1.37 -20.21
C LEU A 148 -13.96 0.27 -19.98
N ARG A 149 -12.73 0.41 -20.50
CA ARG A 149 -11.71 -0.64 -20.42
C ARG A 149 -11.36 -1.02 -18.99
N LEU A 150 -11.01 -0.04 -18.17
CA LEU A 150 -10.75 -0.29 -16.73
C LEU A 150 -11.99 -0.87 -16.04
N LYS A 151 -13.18 -0.36 -16.32
CA LYS A 151 -14.42 -0.89 -15.72
C LYS A 151 -14.66 -2.35 -16.06
N ARG A 152 -14.36 -2.78 -17.30
CA ARG A 152 -14.47 -4.18 -17.71
C ARG A 152 -13.49 -5.05 -16.94
N ALA A 153 -12.21 -4.66 -16.93
CA ALA A 153 -11.19 -5.39 -16.18
C ALA A 153 -11.54 -5.53 -14.69
N LEU A 154 -12.05 -4.47 -14.07
CA LEU A 154 -12.50 -4.51 -12.67
C LEU A 154 -13.68 -5.46 -12.45
N SER A 155 -14.58 -5.60 -13.44
CA SER A 155 -15.74 -6.50 -13.30
C SER A 155 -15.35 -7.99 -13.28
N GLU A 156 -14.15 -8.33 -13.70
CA GLU A 156 -13.64 -9.71 -13.69
C GLU A 156 -13.15 -10.13 -12.29
N VAL A 157 -12.65 -9.19 -11.50
CA VAL A 157 -11.99 -9.48 -10.21
C VAL A 157 -12.69 -8.89 -8.98
N HIS A 158 -13.78 -8.15 -9.16
CA HIS A 158 -14.41 -7.42 -8.04
C HIS A 158 -14.96 -8.34 -6.94
N ASP A 159 -15.29 -9.59 -7.26
CA ASP A 159 -15.79 -10.58 -6.31
C ASP A 159 -14.66 -11.32 -5.56
N ASP A 160 -13.42 -11.23 -6.07
CA ASP A 160 -12.24 -11.87 -5.49
C ASP A 160 -11.60 -11.04 -4.38
N TYR A 161 -11.94 -9.75 -4.29
CA TYR A 161 -11.39 -8.81 -3.32
C TYR A 161 -12.49 -8.07 -2.56
N ASP A 162 -12.26 -7.89 -1.26
CA ASP A 162 -13.16 -7.09 -0.42
C ASP A 162 -13.05 -5.60 -0.78
N PHE A 163 -11.84 -5.14 -1.11
CA PHE A 163 -11.56 -3.77 -1.52
C PHE A 163 -10.60 -3.71 -2.69
N VAL A 164 -10.86 -2.79 -3.62
CA VAL A 164 -9.97 -2.42 -4.71
C VAL A 164 -9.64 -0.93 -4.58
N LEU A 165 -8.36 -0.61 -4.43
CA LEU A 165 -7.85 0.75 -4.33
C LEU A 165 -7.11 1.10 -5.61
N ILE A 166 -7.46 2.22 -6.23
CA ILE A 166 -6.84 2.67 -7.49
C ILE A 166 -5.98 3.89 -7.18
N ASP A 167 -4.66 3.76 -7.33
CA ASP A 167 -3.73 4.90 -7.28
C ASP A 167 -3.68 5.57 -8.65
N CYS A 168 -4.12 6.82 -8.70
CA CYS A 168 -4.23 7.58 -9.94
C CYS A 168 -3.03 8.52 -10.12
N PRO A 169 -2.58 8.74 -11.36
CA PRO A 169 -1.61 9.78 -11.67
C PRO A 169 -2.12 11.17 -11.29
N PRO A 170 -1.25 12.19 -11.24
CA PRO A 170 -1.61 13.57 -10.94
C PRO A 170 -2.43 14.26 -12.05
#